data_168a94d2fa52d111b7618cd71217d70e
#
_entry.id   168a94d2fa52d111b7618cd71217d70e
#
_cell.length_a   1.000
_cell.length_b   1.000
_cell.length_c   1.000
_cell.angle_alpha   90.00
_cell.angle_beta   90.00
_cell.angle_gamma   90.00
#
_symmetry.space_group_name_H-M   'P 1'
#
loop_
_entity.id
_entity.type
_entity.pdbx_description
1 polymer ?
#
loop_
_entity_poly.entity_id
_entity_poly.type
_entity_poly.pdbx_seq_one_letter_code
_entity_poly.pdbx_strand_id
1 'polypeptide(L)'
;MSQIIYPRSPRETMDGWHYLPRYIDKIRLHLAGKLHSDYTDNFGKGFDGYWLKAAGVTHQQMIDVVKNSHSDGEVYDWVRHHVKRTDAEKAAHWADVLSRPLAHDPDSCARFKTRKAESGISHRDEIKCFVDYIDADEKRI
;
A
#
# COMPACT_ATOMS: atom_id res chain seq x y z
N MET A 1 9.97 -8.64 -23.33
CA MET A 1 8.78 -8.28 -22.54
C MET A 1 9.15 -8.01 -21.09
N SER A 2 8.79 -6.87 -20.59
CA SER A 2 9.02 -6.56 -19.19
C SER A 2 7.94 -7.23 -18.35
N GLN A 3 8.34 -7.97 -17.33
CA GLN A 3 7.42 -8.50 -16.34
C GLN A 3 7.16 -7.43 -15.28
N ILE A 4 5.92 -7.35 -14.83
CA ILE A 4 5.57 -6.49 -13.70
C ILE A 4 6.10 -7.15 -12.43
N ILE A 5 6.92 -6.43 -11.68
CA ILE A 5 7.35 -6.85 -10.35
C ILE A 5 6.33 -6.28 -9.37
N TYR A 6 5.52 -7.15 -8.78
CA TYR A 6 4.51 -6.71 -7.83
C TYR A 6 5.12 -6.45 -6.46
N PRO A 7 4.81 -5.30 -5.83
CA PRO A 7 5.10 -5.13 -4.41
C PRO A 7 4.36 -6.19 -3.60
N ARG A 8 4.80 -6.43 -2.37
CA ARG A 8 4.10 -7.37 -1.48
C ARG A 8 2.64 -6.96 -1.30
N SER A 9 1.80 -7.91 -0.90
CA SER A 9 0.39 -7.67 -0.66
C SER A 9 0.18 -6.56 0.38
N PRO A 10 -0.88 -5.72 0.22
CA PRO A 10 -1.25 -4.77 1.28
C PRO A 10 -1.51 -5.44 2.63
N ARG A 11 -1.80 -6.75 2.65
CA ARG A 11 -2.08 -7.50 3.88
C ARG A 11 -0.83 -7.88 4.65
N GLU A 12 0.35 -7.82 4.04
CA GLU A 12 1.60 -8.12 4.72
C GLU A 12 1.87 -7.10 5.82
N THR A 13 2.47 -7.56 6.92
CA THR A 13 2.71 -6.73 8.10
C THR A 13 4.18 -6.59 8.43
N MET A 14 4.50 -5.51 9.10
CA MET A 14 5.81 -5.19 9.58
C MET A 14 5.66 -4.39 10.88
N ASP A 15 6.12 -4.95 12.01
CA ASP A 15 6.02 -4.33 13.33
C ASP A 15 4.58 -3.93 13.70
N GLY A 16 3.60 -4.77 13.35
CA GLY A 16 2.19 -4.50 13.57
C GLY A 16 1.53 -3.59 12.54
N TRP A 17 2.30 -2.99 11.65
CA TRP A 17 1.78 -2.18 10.56
C TRP A 17 1.43 -3.05 9.36
N HIS A 18 0.17 -3.04 8.95
CA HIS A 18 -0.23 -3.57 7.64
C HIS A 18 0.16 -2.58 6.56
N TYR A 19 0.33 -3.05 5.33
CA TYR A 19 0.65 -2.24 4.17
C TYR A 19 2.11 -1.76 4.11
N LEU A 20 2.78 -1.55 5.21
CA LEU A 20 4.14 -1.03 5.24
C LEU A 20 5.13 -1.83 4.38
N PRO A 21 5.13 -3.18 4.40
CA PRO A 21 6.02 -3.94 3.51
C PRO A 21 5.80 -3.61 2.03
N ARG A 22 4.56 -3.43 1.61
CA ARG A 22 4.24 -3.05 0.23
C ARG A 22 4.80 -1.68 -0.13
N TYR A 23 4.66 -0.71 0.75
CA TYR A 23 5.18 0.63 0.53
C TYR A 23 6.71 0.61 0.42
N ILE A 24 7.38 -0.13 1.30
CA ILE A 24 8.84 -0.29 1.24
C ILE A 24 9.26 -0.92 -0.09
N ASP A 25 8.56 -1.94 -0.56
CA ASP A 25 8.84 -2.56 -1.86
C ASP A 25 8.71 -1.56 -3.00
N LYS A 26 7.67 -0.72 -2.99
CA LYS A 26 7.51 0.34 -3.99
C LYS A 26 8.70 1.30 -3.98
N ILE A 27 9.16 1.69 -2.80
CA ILE A 27 10.32 2.58 -2.68
C ILE A 27 11.57 1.92 -3.27
N ARG A 28 11.81 0.64 -2.94
CA ARG A 28 12.97 -0.09 -3.47
C ARG A 28 12.92 -0.21 -4.99
N LEU A 29 11.75 -0.52 -5.53
CA LEU A 29 11.57 -0.59 -6.98
C LEU A 29 11.80 0.78 -7.63
N HIS A 30 11.29 1.84 -7.01
CA HIS A 30 11.51 3.20 -7.47
C HIS A 30 13.01 3.55 -7.50
N LEU A 31 13.74 3.25 -6.43
CA LEU A 31 15.16 3.53 -6.34
C LEU A 31 15.98 2.73 -7.35
N ALA A 32 15.50 1.55 -7.73
CA ALA A 32 16.13 0.70 -8.75
C ALA A 32 15.70 1.06 -10.19
N GLY A 33 14.80 2.03 -10.35
CA GLY A 33 14.27 2.39 -11.67
C GLY A 33 13.34 1.34 -12.26
N LYS A 34 12.72 0.50 -11.41
CA LYS A 34 11.91 -0.65 -11.83
C LYS A 34 10.45 -0.58 -11.38
N LEU A 35 10.01 0.53 -10.80
CA LEU A 35 8.61 0.67 -10.40
C LEU A 35 7.75 0.79 -11.64
N HIS A 36 6.81 -0.16 -11.81
CA HIS A 36 5.93 -0.18 -12.99
C HIS A 36 5.05 1.08 -13.03
N SER A 37 4.74 1.54 -14.24
CA SER A 37 3.95 2.75 -14.45
C SER A 37 2.57 2.72 -13.79
N ASP A 38 1.99 1.53 -13.61
CA ASP A 38 0.71 1.37 -12.91
C ASP A 38 0.75 1.87 -11.45
N TYR A 39 1.95 1.95 -10.86
CA TYR A 39 2.14 2.36 -9.46
C TYR A 39 2.64 3.80 -9.32
N THR A 40 3.12 4.42 -10.39
CA THR A 40 3.80 5.72 -10.28
C THR A 40 2.84 6.86 -9.91
N ASP A 41 1.61 6.83 -10.40
CA ASP A 41 0.62 7.89 -10.13
C ASP A 41 0.25 7.98 -8.65
N ASN A 42 0.24 6.84 -7.96
CA ASN A 42 -0.14 6.75 -6.55
C ASN A 42 1.06 6.57 -5.61
N PHE A 43 2.27 6.64 -6.14
CA PHE A 43 3.46 6.48 -5.32
C PHE A 43 3.56 7.63 -4.30
N GLY A 44 3.53 7.30 -3.03
CA GLY A 44 3.48 8.27 -1.93
C GLY A 44 2.10 8.90 -1.71
N LYS A 45 1.08 8.44 -2.44
CA LYS A 45 -0.31 8.92 -2.39
C LYS A 45 -1.25 7.73 -2.17
N GLY A 46 -2.55 7.98 -2.17
CA GLY A 46 -3.51 6.91 -1.94
C GLY A 46 -3.21 6.16 -0.65
N PHE A 47 -3.11 4.83 -0.72
CA PHE A 47 -2.82 4.01 0.47
C PHE A 47 -1.42 4.26 1.03
N ASP A 48 -0.43 4.58 0.20
CA ASP A 48 0.88 5.04 0.69
C ASP A 48 0.70 6.28 1.56
N GLY A 49 -0.10 7.24 1.09
CA GLY A 49 -0.40 8.47 1.81
C GLY A 49 -1.15 8.23 3.11
N TYR A 50 -2.07 7.26 3.15
CA TYR A 50 -2.79 6.91 4.38
C TYR A 50 -1.83 6.38 5.45
N TRP A 51 -0.88 5.54 5.06
CA TRP A 51 0.13 5.06 6.00
C TRP A 51 1.01 6.21 6.50
N LEU A 52 1.47 7.07 5.60
CA LEU A 52 2.31 8.22 5.95
C LEU A 52 1.60 9.14 6.95
N LYS A 53 0.32 9.40 6.74
CA LYS A 53 -0.49 10.22 7.64
C LYS A 53 -0.63 9.54 9.00
N ALA A 54 -0.93 8.25 9.03
CA ALA A 54 -1.08 7.51 10.27
C ALA A 54 0.22 7.45 11.06
N ALA A 55 1.34 7.31 10.37
CA ALA A 55 2.67 7.24 10.98
C ALA A 55 3.23 8.63 11.35
N GLY A 56 2.77 9.69 10.69
CA GLY A 56 3.26 11.04 10.93
C GLY A 56 4.63 11.31 10.33
N VAL A 57 4.95 10.68 9.20
CA VAL A 57 6.21 10.87 8.47
C VAL A 57 5.92 11.26 7.02
N THR A 58 6.93 11.80 6.34
CA THR A 58 6.79 12.23 4.96
C THR A 58 7.28 11.15 3.99
N HIS A 59 6.79 11.23 2.76
CA HIS A 59 7.24 10.34 1.69
C HIS A 59 8.76 10.44 1.48
N GLN A 60 9.30 11.66 1.49
CA GLN A 60 10.74 11.85 1.31
C GLN A 60 11.56 11.24 2.45
N GLN A 61 11.08 11.36 3.70
CA GLN A 61 11.74 10.70 4.84
C GLN A 61 11.82 9.18 4.62
N MET A 62 10.72 8.57 4.17
CA MET A 62 10.70 7.13 3.95
C MET A 62 11.61 6.71 2.79
N ILE A 63 11.66 7.49 1.71
CA ILE A 63 12.60 7.23 0.61
C ILE A 63 14.03 7.25 1.13
N ASP A 64 14.38 8.26 1.93
CA ASP A 64 15.73 8.38 2.49
C ASP A 64 16.07 7.23 3.43
N VAL A 65 15.13 6.81 4.27
CA VAL A 65 15.31 5.68 5.18
C VAL A 65 15.59 4.40 4.40
N VAL A 66 14.77 4.10 3.41
CA VAL A 66 14.94 2.88 2.60
C VAL A 66 16.24 2.93 1.80
N LYS A 67 16.55 4.09 1.22
CA LYS A 67 17.80 4.29 0.47
C LYS A 67 19.04 3.99 1.30
N ASN A 68 19.02 4.36 2.58
CA ASN A 68 20.14 4.19 3.50
C ASN A 68 20.10 2.87 4.28
N SER A 69 19.14 2.00 3.99
CA SER A 69 18.94 0.72 4.69
C SER A 69 19.31 -0.44 3.75
N HIS A 70 19.89 -1.50 4.33
CA HIS A 70 20.26 -2.70 3.59
C HIS A 70 19.24 -3.82 3.71
N SER A 71 18.28 -3.70 4.65
CA SER A 71 17.32 -4.75 4.94
C SER A 71 16.02 -4.17 5.48
N ASP A 72 14.96 -5.00 5.46
CA ASP A 72 13.70 -4.66 6.13
C ASP A 72 13.91 -4.40 7.62
N GLY A 73 14.78 -5.17 8.27
CA GLY A 73 15.09 -5.01 9.69
C GLY A 73 15.60 -3.61 10.03
N GLU A 74 16.43 -3.02 9.17
CA GLU A 74 16.92 -1.66 9.39
C GLU A 74 15.83 -0.61 9.23
N VAL A 75 14.92 -0.79 8.23
CA VAL A 75 13.76 0.07 8.06
C VAL A 75 12.84 -0.03 9.29
N TYR A 76 12.60 -1.26 9.78
CA TYR A 76 11.86 -1.54 10.99
C TYR A 76 12.36 -0.77 12.18
N ASP A 77 13.69 -0.84 12.39
CA ASP A 77 14.32 -0.20 13.53
C ASP A 77 14.11 1.31 13.49
N TRP A 78 14.23 1.89 12.30
CA TRP A 78 13.98 3.32 12.13
C TRP A 78 12.52 3.65 12.47
N VAL A 79 11.57 2.88 11.94
CA VAL A 79 10.13 3.10 12.18
C VAL A 79 9.82 2.97 13.66
N ARG A 80 10.34 1.94 14.32
CA ARG A 80 10.14 1.75 15.77
C ARG A 80 10.60 2.94 16.59
N HIS A 81 11.75 3.51 16.22
CA HIS A 81 12.34 4.60 16.98
C HIS A 81 11.69 5.96 16.68
N HIS A 82 11.18 6.16 15.48
CA HIS A 82 10.69 7.47 15.04
C HIS A 82 9.17 7.56 14.96
N VAL A 83 8.48 6.44 14.86
CA VAL A 83 7.02 6.39 14.76
C VAL A 83 6.47 5.77 16.06
N LYS A 84 5.96 6.62 16.95
CA LYS A 84 5.44 6.19 18.26
C LYS A 84 3.93 6.06 18.17
N ARG A 85 3.46 4.87 17.83
CA ARG A 85 2.02 4.58 17.71
C ARG A 85 1.68 3.32 18.49
N THR A 86 0.50 3.31 19.09
CA THR A 86 -0.02 2.16 19.83
C THR A 86 -0.52 1.09 18.86
N ASP A 87 -0.69 -0.13 19.36
CA ASP A 87 -1.29 -1.21 18.56
C ASP A 87 -2.71 -0.85 18.13
N ALA A 88 -3.47 -0.14 18.98
CA ALA A 88 -4.81 0.33 18.64
C ALA A 88 -4.79 1.34 17.47
N GLU A 89 -3.81 2.23 17.45
CA GLU A 89 -3.65 3.20 16.35
C GLU A 89 -3.29 2.50 15.04
N LYS A 90 -2.40 1.50 15.09
CA LYS A 90 -2.04 0.69 13.93
C LYS A 90 -3.24 -0.10 13.41
N ALA A 91 -4.04 -0.67 14.30
CA ALA A 91 -5.25 -1.40 13.93
C ALA A 91 -6.31 -0.47 13.33
N ALA A 92 -6.45 0.75 13.85
CA ALA A 92 -7.36 1.75 13.30
C ALA A 92 -6.98 2.15 11.87
N HIS A 93 -5.68 2.31 11.60
CA HIS A 93 -5.19 2.56 10.24
C HIS A 93 -5.62 1.44 9.30
N TRP A 94 -5.41 0.18 9.69
CA TRP A 94 -5.74 -0.97 8.83
C TRP A 94 -7.25 -1.08 8.62
N ALA A 95 -8.05 -0.84 9.65
CA ALA A 95 -9.51 -0.82 9.52
C ALA A 95 -9.97 0.24 8.52
N ASP A 96 -9.35 1.43 8.56
CA ASP A 96 -9.66 2.50 7.61
C ASP A 96 -9.33 2.08 6.17
N VAL A 97 -8.17 1.49 5.95
CA VAL A 97 -7.75 1.01 4.62
C VAL A 97 -8.73 -0.06 4.10
N LEU A 98 -9.09 -1.03 4.94
CA LEU A 98 -10.02 -2.09 4.56
C LEU A 98 -11.42 -1.58 4.25
N SER A 99 -11.82 -0.45 4.83
CA SER A 99 -13.16 0.13 4.61
C SER A 99 -13.33 0.77 3.23
N ARG A 100 -12.25 0.92 2.48
CA ARG A 100 -12.28 1.58 1.16
C ARG A 100 -12.68 0.61 0.04
N PRO A 101 -13.61 0.94 -0.86
CA PRO A 101 -14.29 2.24 -0.96
C PRO A 101 -15.37 2.42 0.12
N LEU A 102 -15.44 3.62 0.66
CA LEU A 102 -16.47 3.96 1.64
C LEU A 102 -17.85 3.92 0.96
N ALA A 103 -18.81 3.25 1.57
CA ALA A 103 -20.14 3.04 0.98
C ALA A 103 -20.87 4.35 0.67
N HIS A 104 -20.59 5.41 1.44
CA HIS A 104 -21.20 6.71 1.27
C HIS A 104 -20.43 7.67 0.36
N ASP A 105 -19.34 7.21 -0.26
CA ASP A 105 -18.52 8.02 -1.18
C ASP A 105 -18.76 7.54 -2.62
N PRO A 106 -19.65 8.21 -3.39
CA PRO A 106 -19.97 7.77 -4.75
C PRO A 106 -18.78 7.76 -5.69
N ASP A 107 -17.85 8.71 -5.56
CA ASP A 107 -16.69 8.81 -6.45
C ASP A 107 -15.74 7.63 -6.22
N SER A 108 -15.50 7.27 -4.98
CA SER A 108 -14.66 6.14 -4.62
C SER A 108 -15.27 4.82 -5.08
N CYS A 109 -16.57 4.65 -4.89
CA CYS A 109 -17.31 3.47 -5.35
C CYS A 109 -17.28 3.36 -6.89
N ALA A 110 -17.42 4.47 -7.60
CA ALA A 110 -17.34 4.49 -9.06
C ALA A 110 -15.93 4.10 -9.53
N ARG A 111 -14.88 4.62 -8.90
CA ARG A 111 -13.50 4.22 -9.21
C ARG A 111 -13.27 2.73 -9.00
N PHE A 112 -13.81 2.18 -7.92
CA PHE A 112 -13.69 0.76 -7.62
C PHE A 112 -14.32 -0.10 -8.72
N LYS A 113 -15.54 0.24 -9.15
CA LYS A 113 -16.21 -0.45 -10.26
C LYS A 113 -15.42 -0.35 -11.56
N THR A 114 -14.91 0.84 -11.88
CA THR A 114 -14.13 1.07 -13.08
C THR A 114 -12.85 0.22 -13.08
N ARG A 115 -12.15 0.18 -11.95
CA ARG A 115 -10.92 -0.63 -11.82
C ARG A 115 -11.21 -2.12 -12.00
N LYS A 116 -12.28 -2.62 -11.40
CA LYS A 116 -12.69 -4.02 -11.58
C LYS A 116 -12.99 -4.32 -13.05
N ALA A 117 -13.68 -3.42 -13.73
CA ALA A 117 -14.00 -3.58 -15.15
C ALA A 117 -12.73 -3.60 -16.01
N GLU A 118 -11.82 -2.68 -15.77
CA GLU A 118 -10.54 -2.60 -16.49
C GLU A 118 -9.71 -3.87 -16.33
N SER A 119 -9.78 -4.50 -15.16
CA SER A 119 -9.06 -5.74 -14.87
C SER A 119 -9.83 -7.01 -15.24
N GLY A 120 -11.05 -6.87 -15.81
CA GLY A 120 -11.85 -8.00 -16.25
C GLY A 120 -12.45 -8.84 -15.12
N ILE A 121 -12.62 -8.27 -13.92
CA ILE A 121 -13.10 -9.00 -12.74
C ILE A 121 -14.39 -8.43 -12.15
N SER A 122 -15.19 -7.71 -12.98
CA SER A 122 -16.48 -7.17 -12.53
C SER A 122 -17.42 -8.22 -11.98
N HIS A 123 -17.33 -9.46 -12.47
CA HIS A 123 -18.17 -10.59 -12.06
C HIS A 123 -17.78 -11.20 -10.71
N ARG A 124 -16.64 -10.82 -10.16
CA ARG A 124 -16.13 -11.39 -8.92
C ARG A 124 -16.66 -10.59 -7.72
N ASP A 125 -17.84 -10.99 -7.24
CA ASP A 125 -18.54 -10.29 -6.15
C ASP A 125 -17.82 -10.42 -4.80
N GLU A 126 -16.94 -11.42 -4.63
CA GLU A 126 -16.12 -11.57 -3.44
C GLU A 126 -15.06 -10.48 -3.29
N ILE A 127 -14.76 -9.76 -4.38
CA ILE A 127 -13.84 -8.63 -4.36
C ILE A 127 -14.63 -7.40 -3.93
N LYS A 128 -14.56 -7.04 -2.65
CA LYS A 128 -15.44 -6.03 -2.03
C LYS A 128 -14.74 -4.74 -1.63
N CYS A 129 -13.41 -4.73 -1.59
CA CYS A 129 -12.64 -3.56 -1.18
C CYS A 129 -11.40 -3.41 -2.05
N PHE A 130 -10.75 -2.25 -1.98
CA PHE A 130 -9.54 -2.01 -2.77
C PHE A 130 -8.40 -2.97 -2.42
N VAL A 131 -8.29 -3.40 -1.17
CA VAL A 131 -7.29 -4.39 -0.78
C VAL A 131 -7.52 -5.71 -1.50
N ASP A 132 -8.76 -6.18 -1.54
CA ASP A 132 -9.14 -7.37 -2.32
C ASP A 132 -8.80 -7.17 -3.80
N TYR A 133 -9.17 -6.00 -4.34
CA TYR A 133 -8.91 -5.67 -5.74
C TYR A 133 -7.42 -5.75 -6.07
N ILE A 134 -6.57 -5.17 -5.24
CA ILE A 134 -5.12 -5.19 -5.45
C ILE A 134 -4.60 -6.62 -5.51
N ASP A 135 -5.01 -7.46 -4.57
CA ASP A 135 -4.57 -8.85 -4.53
C ASP A 135 -5.08 -9.64 -5.75
N ALA A 136 -6.31 -9.37 -6.19
CA ALA A 136 -6.88 -10.00 -7.38
C ALA A 136 -6.16 -9.53 -8.66
N ASP A 137 -5.94 -8.23 -8.80
CA ASP A 137 -5.27 -7.66 -9.96
C ASP A 137 -3.82 -8.15 -10.07
N GLU A 138 -3.17 -8.34 -8.95
CA GLU A 138 -1.80 -8.87 -8.86
C GLU A 138 -1.77 -10.41 -8.75
N LYS A 139 -2.89 -11.05 -9.00
CA LYS A 139 -3.04 -12.51 -9.17
C LYS A 139 -2.70 -13.33 -7.92
N ARG A 140 -2.99 -12.78 -6.73
CA ARG A 140 -2.85 -13.52 -5.47
C ARG A 140 -4.13 -14.26 -5.09
N ILE A 141 -5.24 -13.81 -5.59
CA ILE A 141 -6.56 -14.43 -5.36
C ILE A 141 -7.39 -14.47 -6.63
#